data_8ad9565f878dc981647b91baee4b829c
#
_entry.id   8ad9565f878dc981647b91baee4b829c
#
_cell.length_a   1.000
_cell.length_b   1.000
_cell.length_c   1.000
_cell.angle_alpha   90.00
_cell.angle_beta   90.00
_cell.angle_gamma   90.00
#
_symmetry.space_group_name_H-M   'P 1'
#
loop_
_entity.id
_entity.type
_entity.pdbx_description
1 polymer ?
#
loop_
_entity_poly.entity_id
_entity_poly.type
_entity_poly.pdbx_seq_one_letter_code
_entity_poly.pdbx_strand_id
1 'polypeptide(L)'
;MKIKVITSYKPGCWNEYAKKGIESMAEQFPKEIDLVVYAEEPKPECKYDRIQWVDLNTAEPKLNAFKQRHKDDPVANGKLQTKVNGVRRVPELQTLGGADKNKESFLWDAVRFSNKVICVVNGLRNSEGYDYVVWIDADTFSFRPIPIAFFES
;
A
#
# COMPACT_ATOMS: atom_id res chain seq x y z
N MET A 1 -8.99 -13.48 19.67
CA MET A 1 -7.94 -12.80 18.90
C MET A 1 -8.54 -11.65 18.11
N LYS A 2 -7.97 -10.46 18.22
CA LYS A 2 -8.45 -9.26 17.50
C LYS A 2 -7.46 -8.87 16.41
N ILE A 3 -7.92 -8.81 15.17
CA ILE A 3 -7.08 -8.59 13.98
C ILE A 3 -7.51 -7.30 13.27
N LYS A 4 -6.53 -6.51 12.87
CA LYS A 4 -6.69 -5.37 11.99
C LYS A 4 -6.01 -5.67 10.66
N VAL A 5 -6.77 -5.64 9.58
CA VAL A 5 -6.23 -5.65 8.21
C VAL A 5 -6.14 -4.22 7.73
N ILE A 6 -4.98 -3.85 7.21
CA ILE A 6 -4.71 -2.53 6.66
C ILE A 6 -4.31 -2.62 5.19
N THR A 7 -4.74 -1.66 4.40
CA THR A 7 -4.39 -1.54 2.98
C THR A 7 -4.37 -0.08 2.54
N SER A 8 -3.78 0.18 1.40
CA SER A 8 -3.88 1.48 0.72
C SER A 8 -3.86 1.30 -0.79
N TYR A 9 -4.30 2.31 -1.51
CA TYR A 9 -4.25 2.32 -2.97
C TYR A 9 -3.80 3.68 -3.50
N LYS A 10 -3.35 3.70 -4.76
CA LYS A 10 -2.90 4.92 -5.43
C LYS A 10 -4.10 5.84 -5.74
N PRO A 11 -4.02 7.16 -5.50
CA PRO A 11 -5.05 8.11 -5.89
C PRO A 11 -5.47 7.95 -7.36
N GLY A 12 -6.77 8.00 -7.61
CA GLY A 12 -7.36 7.81 -8.93
C GLY A 12 -7.52 6.35 -9.37
N CYS A 13 -6.97 5.38 -8.62
CA CYS A 13 -7.01 3.97 -9.00
C CYS A 13 -8.13 3.17 -8.31
N TRP A 14 -9.10 3.84 -7.69
CA TRP A 14 -10.22 3.16 -7.05
C TRP A 14 -10.96 2.23 -8.02
N ASN A 15 -11.40 2.75 -9.16
CA ASN A 15 -12.14 1.95 -10.15
C ASN A 15 -11.26 1.03 -11.00
N GLU A 16 -9.95 1.25 -11.03
CA GLU A 16 -9.02 0.42 -11.82
C GLU A 16 -8.82 -0.96 -11.18
N TYR A 17 -8.53 -1.00 -9.86
CA TYR A 17 -8.24 -2.25 -9.15
C TYR A 17 -8.70 -2.26 -7.69
N ALA A 18 -8.62 -1.12 -6.97
CA ALA A 18 -8.76 -1.10 -5.53
C ALA A 18 -10.16 -1.46 -5.06
N LYS A 19 -11.21 -0.99 -5.76
CA LYS A 19 -12.60 -1.29 -5.45
C LYS A 19 -12.85 -2.77 -5.35
N LYS A 20 -12.44 -3.53 -6.37
CA LYS A 20 -12.68 -4.98 -6.42
C LYS A 20 -11.96 -5.71 -5.29
N GLY A 21 -10.69 -5.37 -5.02
CA GLY A 21 -9.92 -5.97 -3.95
C GLY A 21 -10.51 -5.65 -2.57
N ILE A 22 -10.69 -4.37 -2.27
CA ILE A 22 -11.15 -3.90 -0.96
C ILE A 22 -12.59 -4.36 -0.67
N GLU A 23 -13.51 -4.27 -1.63
CA GLU A 23 -14.87 -4.75 -1.46
C GLU A 23 -14.92 -6.28 -1.29
N SER A 24 -14.03 -7.03 -1.97
CA SER A 24 -13.93 -8.48 -1.78
C SER A 24 -13.45 -8.85 -0.37
N MET A 25 -12.48 -8.10 0.18
CA MET A 25 -12.06 -8.27 1.57
C MET A 25 -13.23 -7.99 2.54
N ALA A 26 -13.95 -6.88 2.32
CA ALA A 26 -15.08 -6.52 3.16
C ALA A 26 -16.23 -7.55 3.12
N GLU A 27 -16.40 -8.25 2.00
CA GLU A 27 -17.42 -9.29 1.80
C GLU A 27 -16.99 -10.64 2.36
N GLN A 28 -15.74 -11.05 2.10
CA GLN A 28 -15.29 -12.42 2.31
C GLN A 28 -14.54 -12.64 3.62
N PHE A 29 -14.03 -11.58 4.26
CA PHE A 29 -13.32 -11.70 5.54
C PHE A 29 -14.30 -11.81 6.71
N PRO A 30 -13.93 -12.54 7.78
CA PRO A 30 -14.70 -12.59 9.01
C PRO A 30 -15.07 -11.20 9.51
N LYS A 31 -16.27 -11.07 10.12
CA LYS A 31 -16.76 -9.77 10.63
C LYS A 31 -15.96 -9.26 11.82
N GLU A 32 -15.26 -10.14 12.49
CA GLU A 32 -14.40 -9.88 13.63
C GLU A 32 -13.09 -9.18 13.25
N ILE A 33 -12.76 -9.19 11.94
CA ILE A 33 -11.58 -8.50 11.41
C ILE A 33 -11.94 -7.05 11.09
N ASP A 34 -11.23 -6.10 11.69
CA ASP A 34 -11.33 -4.70 11.34
C ASP A 34 -10.56 -4.43 10.04
N LEU A 35 -11.24 -3.83 9.06
CA LEU A 35 -10.64 -3.48 7.77
C LEU A 35 -10.46 -1.96 7.69
N VAL A 36 -9.19 -1.52 7.59
CA VAL A 36 -8.81 -0.12 7.53
C VAL A 36 -8.17 0.20 6.18
N VAL A 37 -8.71 1.18 5.47
CA VAL A 37 -8.22 1.63 4.18
C VAL A 37 -7.65 3.04 4.31
N TYR A 38 -6.36 3.17 3.98
CA TYR A 38 -5.68 4.46 3.91
C TYR A 38 -5.80 5.03 2.49
N ALA A 39 -6.35 6.22 2.37
CA ALA A 39 -6.53 6.89 1.09
C ALA A 39 -5.92 8.30 1.12
N GLU A 40 -5.37 8.73 -0.01
CA GLU A 40 -4.88 10.11 -0.23
C GLU A 40 -5.91 10.95 -0.99
N GLU A 41 -7.10 10.41 -1.18
CA GLU A 41 -8.22 11.05 -1.86
C GLU A 41 -9.48 10.92 -1.01
N PRO A 42 -10.53 11.72 -1.26
CA PRO A 42 -11.79 11.59 -0.55
C PRO A 42 -12.34 10.16 -0.62
N LYS A 43 -12.99 9.72 0.48
CA LYS A 43 -13.63 8.42 0.54
C LYS A 43 -14.50 8.20 -0.70
N PRO A 44 -14.22 7.15 -1.50
CA PRO A 44 -15.03 6.86 -2.68
C PRO A 44 -16.38 6.26 -2.29
N GLU A 45 -17.29 6.20 -3.25
CA GLU A 45 -18.54 5.44 -3.06
C GLU A 45 -18.22 3.96 -2.88
N CYS A 46 -18.57 3.42 -1.72
CA CYS A 46 -18.35 2.04 -1.33
C CYS A 46 -19.57 1.50 -0.60
N LYS A 47 -20.04 0.31 -0.98
CA LYS A 47 -21.25 -0.33 -0.44
C LYS A 47 -21.07 -0.95 0.95
N TYR A 48 -19.85 -1.01 1.49
CA TYR A 48 -19.57 -1.67 2.75
C TYR A 48 -19.22 -0.68 3.85
N ASP A 49 -20.12 -0.51 4.83
CA ASP A 49 -19.95 0.42 5.95
C ASP A 49 -18.91 -0.06 6.99
N ARG A 50 -18.60 -1.37 6.98
CA ARG A 50 -17.59 -1.93 7.91
C ARG A 50 -16.16 -1.47 7.64
N ILE A 51 -15.90 -0.84 6.48
CA ILE A 51 -14.58 -0.34 6.13
C ILE A 51 -14.33 0.98 6.86
N GLN A 52 -13.27 1.02 7.65
CA GLN A 52 -12.77 2.24 8.26
C GLN A 52 -11.86 2.96 7.25
N TRP A 53 -12.19 4.21 6.95
CA TRP A 53 -11.41 5.04 6.04
C TRP A 53 -10.53 6.01 6.81
N VAL A 54 -9.25 6.06 6.48
CA VAL A 54 -8.28 7.00 7.04
C VAL A 54 -7.77 7.91 5.92
N ASP A 55 -8.00 9.21 6.05
CA ASP A 55 -7.37 10.20 5.18
C ASP A 55 -5.89 10.29 5.53
N LEU A 56 -5.05 9.76 4.64
CA LEU A 56 -3.61 9.68 4.84
C LEU A 56 -2.94 11.06 4.87
N ASN A 57 -3.52 12.04 4.16
CA ASN A 57 -2.99 13.40 4.14
C ASN A 57 -3.11 14.07 5.51
N THR A 58 -4.22 13.81 6.21
CA THR A 58 -4.46 14.34 7.56
C THR A 58 -3.75 13.51 8.63
N ALA A 59 -3.78 12.18 8.50
CA ALA A 59 -3.20 11.28 9.50
C ALA A 59 -1.66 11.33 9.51
N GLU A 60 -1.04 11.54 8.34
CA GLU A 60 0.43 11.52 8.18
C GLU A 60 0.94 12.69 7.32
N PRO A 61 0.87 13.93 7.81
CA PRO A 61 1.31 15.11 7.04
C PRO A 61 2.81 15.07 6.68
N LYS A 62 3.61 14.30 7.43
CA LYS A 62 5.04 14.08 7.11
C LYS A 62 5.25 13.32 5.80
N LEU A 63 4.30 12.49 5.41
CA LEU A 63 4.33 11.80 4.11
C LEU A 63 4.26 12.81 2.96
N ASN A 64 3.34 13.77 3.05
CA ASN A 64 3.21 14.82 2.05
C ASN A 64 4.48 15.67 1.97
N ALA A 65 5.05 16.04 3.12
CA ALA A 65 6.31 16.78 3.17
C ALA A 65 7.46 15.99 2.53
N PHE A 66 7.53 14.68 2.77
CA PHE A 66 8.51 13.79 2.12
C PHE A 66 8.33 13.78 0.59
N LYS A 67 7.11 13.55 0.11
CA LYS A 67 6.79 13.52 -1.32
C LYS A 67 7.12 14.84 -2.01
N GLN A 68 6.74 15.96 -1.40
CA GLN A 68 7.02 17.30 -1.94
C GLN A 68 8.53 17.57 -2.02
N ARG A 69 9.28 17.21 -0.99
CA ARG A 69 10.74 17.36 -0.98
C ARG A 69 11.44 16.58 -2.08
N HIS A 70 10.90 15.41 -2.43
CA HIS A 70 11.52 14.48 -3.39
C HIS A 70 10.79 14.41 -4.74
N LYS A 71 9.82 15.30 -5.01
CA LYS A 71 9.00 15.25 -6.24
C LYS A 71 9.82 15.31 -7.52
N ASP A 72 10.91 16.09 -7.51
CA ASP A 72 11.78 16.32 -8.66
C ASP A 72 13.09 15.49 -8.59
N ASP A 73 13.26 14.67 -7.56
CA ASP A 73 14.42 13.78 -7.44
C ASP A 73 14.20 12.52 -8.31
N PRO A 74 14.93 12.37 -9.42
CA PRO A 74 14.73 11.25 -10.33
C PRO A 74 15.05 9.90 -9.67
N VAL A 75 15.95 9.88 -8.70
CA VAL A 75 16.31 8.64 -7.99
C VAL A 75 15.20 8.21 -7.06
N ALA A 76 14.65 9.15 -6.29
CA ALA A 76 13.56 8.88 -5.37
C ALA A 76 12.26 8.49 -6.09
N ASN A 77 12.09 8.90 -7.35
CA ASN A 77 10.96 8.56 -8.22
C ASN A 77 11.25 7.37 -9.16
N GLY A 78 12.21 6.52 -8.82
CA GLY A 78 12.50 5.29 -9.55
C GLY A 78 13.09 5.49 -10.94
N LYS A 79 13.50 6.69 -11.31
CA LYS A 79 14.18 6.95 -12.58
C LYS A 79 15.62 6.45 -12.47
N LEU A 80 15.90 5.30 -13.07
CA LEU A 80 17.22 4.71 -13.06
C LEU A 80 18.23 5.64 -13.73
N GLN A 81 19.12 6.21 -12.95
CA GLN A 81 20.36 6.79 -13.47
C GLN A 81 21.38 5.65 -13.59
N THR A 82 21.75 5.34 -14.82
CA THR A 82 22.75 4.29 -15.10
C THR A 82 24.11 4.55 -14.46
N LYS A 83 24.40 5.80 -14.09
CA LYS A 83 25.62 6.19 -13.37
C LYS A 83 25.35 7.39 -12.47
N VAL A 84 25.73 7.31 -11.21
CA VAL A 84 25.88 8.47 -10.33
C VAL A 84 27.35 8.53 -9.95
N ASN A 85 28.00 9.65 -10.24
CA ASN A 85 29.43 9.85 -10.03
C ASN A 85 30.31 8.75 -10.65
N GLY A 86 29.95 8.27 -11.85
CA GLY A 86 30.69 7.22 -12.55
C GLY A 86 30.47 5.79 -12.05
N VAL A 87 29.75 5.62 -10.93
CA VAL A 87 29.47 4.30 -10.34
C VAL A 87 28.10 3.80 -10.79
N ARG A 88 28.04 2.58 -11.30
CA ARG A 88 26.81 1.88 -11.69
C ARG A 88 26.00 1.57 -10.43
N ARG A 89 24.81 2.14 -10.31
CA ARG A 89 24.03 2.01 -9.06
C ARG A 89 23.40 0.63 -8.85
N VAL A 90 23.18 -0.18 -9.87
CA VAL A 90 22.56 -1.52 -9.71
C VAL A 90 23.05 -2.49 -10.79
N PRO A 91 24.18 -3.18 -10.55
CA PRO A 91 24.67 -4.19 -11.50
C PRO A 91 23.76 -5.41 -11.63
N GLU A 92 23.06 -5.79 -10.56
CA GLU A 92 22.39 -7.09 -10.44
C GLU A 92 20.95 -7.09 -11.01
N LEU A 93 20.28 -5.96 -11.04
CA LEU A 93 18.92 -5.86 -11.59
C LEU A 93 18.87 -5.96 -13.12
N GLN A 94 19.99 -5.76 -13.80
CA GLN A 94 20.07 -5.98 -15.26
C GLN A 94 20.01 -7.45 -15.65
N THR A 95 20.23 -8.36 -14.70
CA THR A 95 20.19 -9.81 -14.92
C THR A 95 18.83 -10.44 -14.67
N LEU A 96 17.90 -9.74 -14.05
CA LEU A 96 16.53 -10.23 -13.80
C LEU A 96 15.62 -10.11 -15.03
N GLY A 97 16.17 -10.43 -16.19
CA GLY A 97 15.40 -10.75 -17.38
C GLY A 97 14.77 -9.59 -18.09
N GLY A 98 15.51 -9.09 -19.00
CA GLY A 98 15.06 -8.67 -20.32
C GLY A 98 13.88 -7.76 -20.42
N ALA A 99 14.12 -6.60 -20.99
CA ALA A 99 13.21 -5.84 -21.81
C ALA A 99 12.21 -4.88 -21.17
N ASP A 100 11.88 -4.97 -19.89
CA ASP A 100 10.94 -4.01 -19.32
C ASP A 100 11.64 -2.98 -18.41
N LYS A 101 12.21 -1.95 -19.05
CA LYS A 101 12.83 -0.81 -18.35
C LYS A 101 11.87 -0.12 -17.36
N ASN A 102 10.56 -0.29 -17.52
CA ASN A 102 9.54 0.27 -16.65
C ASN A 102 9.38 -0.55 -15.36
N LYS A 103 9.61 -1.86 -15.38
CA LYS A 103 9.57 -2.71 -14.18
C LYS A 103 10.74 -2.45 -13.24
N GLU A 104 11.92 -2.16 -13.78
CA GLU A 104 13.10 -1.85 -12.98
C GLU A 104 12.93 -0.52 -12.22
N SER A 105 12.33 0.49 -12.85
CA SER A 105 12.07 1.79 -12.21
C SER A 105 11.10 1.69 -11.03
N PHE A 106 10.14 0.76 -11.10
CA PHE A 106 9.16 0.54 -10.05
C PHE A 106 9.77 0.12 -8.71
N LEU A 107 10.77 -0.75 -8.71
CA LEU A 107 11.41 -1.27 -7.50
C LEU A 107 12.17 -0.20 -6.69
N TRP A 108 12.51 0.92 -7.31
CA TRP A 108 13.31 1.99 -6.72
C TRP A 108 12.52 3.27 -6.47
N ASP A 109 11.22 3.26 -6.68
CA ASP A 109 10.32 4.40 -6.46
C ASP A 109 10.03 4.56 -4.97
N ALA A 110 10.96 5.22 -4.26
CA ALA A 110 10.84 5.49 -2.83
C ALA A 110 9.62 6.39 -2.53
N VAL A 111 9.30 7.33 -3.42
CA VAL A 111 8.13 8.21 -3.27
C VAL A 111 6.86 7.39 -3.30
N ARG A 112 6.74 6.45 -4.23
CA ARG A 112 5.59 5.55 -4.32
C ARG A 112 5.48 4.61 -3.13
N PHE A 113 6.59 3.94 -2.77
CA PHE A 113 6.59 2.97 -1.68
C PHE A 113 6.48 3.59 -0.29
N SER A 114 6.75 4.91 -0.15
CA SER A 114 6.58 5.60 1.12
C SER A 114 5.15 5.47 1.67
N ASN A 115 4.14 5.40 0.81
CA ASN A 115 2.75 5.20 1.23
C ASN A 115 2.57 3.89 2.01
N LYS A 116 3.05 2.77 1.45
CA LYS A 116 2.95 1.46 2.10
C LYS A 116 3.63 1.48 3.48
N VAL A 117 4.87 1.98 3.53
CA VAL A 117 5.64 2.06 4.77
C VAL A 117 4.91 2.90 5.83
N ILE A 118 4.42 4.07 5.44
CA ILE A 118 3.76 4.98 6.38
C ILE A 118 2.40 4.43 6.83
N CYS A 119 1.63 3.79 5.95
CA CYS A 119 0.38 3.12 6.33
C CYS A 119 0.63 2.00 7.36
N VAL A 120 1.67 1.19 7.15
CA VAL A 120 2.04 0.13 8.11
C VAL A 120 2.45 0.75 9.46
N VAL A 121 3.30 1.78 9.44
CA VAL A 121 3.73 2.47 10.68
C VAL A 121 2.53 3.10 11.41
N ASN A 122 1.63 3.77 10.69
CA ASN A 122 0.42 4.35 11.29
C ASN A 122 -0.50 3.25 11.84
N GLY A 123 -0.71 2.19 11.09
CA GLY A 123 -1.51 1.04 11.52
C GLY A 123 -0.98 0.41 12.81
N LEU A 124 0.35 0.26 12.93
CA LEU A 124 1.00 -0.26 14.13
C LEU A 124 0.90 0.71 15.32
N ARG A 125 1.10 2.01 15.11
CA ARG A 125 0.93 3.01 16.18
C ARG A 125 -0.49 3.04 16.73
N ASN A 126 -1.48 2.75 15.91
CA ASN A 126 -2.90 2.72 16.27
C ASN A 126 -3.41 1.28 16.46
N SER A 127 -2.57 0.37 16.97
CA SER A 127 -2.91 -1.05 17.14
C SER A 127 -3.21 -1.44 18.58
N GLU A 128 -3.43 -0.49 19.47
CA GLU A 128 -3.82 -0.81 20.84
C GLU A 128 -5.08 -1.69 20.87
N GLY A 129 -5.00 -2.79 21.62
CA GLY A 129 -6.06 -3.78 21.73
C GLY A 129 -6.20 -4.74 20.54
N TYR A 130 -5.27 -4.72 19.58
CA TYR A 130 -5.16 -5.73 18.52
C TYR A 130 -3.99 -6.67 18.79
N ASP A 131 -4.21 -7.96 18.52
CA ASP A 131 -3.17 -8.98 18.59
C ASP A 131 -2.30 -8.95 17.34
N TYR A 132 -2.90 -8.63 16.16
CA TYR A 132 -2.21 -8.59 14.87
C TYR A 132 -2.66 -7.40 14.02
N VAL A 133 -1.68 -6.84 13.30
CA VAL A 133 -1.89 -5.91 12.18
C VAL A 133 -1.36 -6.58 10.91
N VAL A 134 -2.22 -6.79 9.94
CA VAL A 134 -1.90 -7.50 8.69
C VAL A 134 -1.98 -6.52 7.52
N TRP A 135 -0.92 -6.41 6.74
CA TRP A 135 -0.94 -5.70 5.47
C TRP A 135 -1.40 -6.61 4.34
N ILE A 136 -2.37 -6.13 3.56
CA ILE A 136 -2.79 -6.79 2.31
C ILE A 136 -2.82 -5.73 1.21
N ASP A 137 -2.19 -6.01 0.06
CA ASP A 137 -2.21 -5.08 -1.07
C ASP A 137 -3.65 -4.95 -1.63
N ALA A 138 -4.04 -3.74 -2.01
CA ALA A 138 -5.42 -3.42 -2.43
C ALA A 138 -5.86 -4.08 -3.75
N ASP A 139 -4.92 -4.61 -4.52
CA ASP A 139 -5.16 -5.43 -5.71
C ASP A 139 -5.33 -6.92 -5.41
N THR A 140 -5.21 -7.32 -4.14
CA THR A 140 -5.52 -8.66 -3.67
C THR A 140 -7.03 -8.87 -3.63
N PHE A 141 -7.47 -9.98 -4.16
CA PHE A 141 -8.88 -10.28 -4.34
C PHE A 141 -9.27 -11.62 -3.72
N SER A 142 -10.26 -11.59 -2.82
CA SER A 142 -10.83 -12.77 -2.19
C SER A 142 -12.06 -13.23 -2.96
N PHE A 143 -12.04 -14.45 -3.47
CA PHE A 143 -13.14 -15.02 -4.29
C PHE A 143 -14.04 -15.98 -3.51
N ARG A 144 -13.74 -16.21 -2.24
CA ARG A 144 -14.53 -17.05 -1.32
C ARG A 144 -14.33 -16.61 0.13
N PRO A 145 -15.26 -16.97 1.04
CA PRO A 145 -15.10 -16.69 2.46
C PRO A 145 -13.78 -17.23 3.02
N ILE A 146 -13.11 -16.42 3.80
CA ILE A 146 -11.87 -16.76 4.51
C ILE A 146 -12.25 -17.05 5.97
N PRO A 147 -12.00 -18.27 6.48
CA PRO A 147 -12.29 -18.58 7.89
C PRO A 147 -11.31 -17.84 8.81
N ILE A 148 -11.76 -17.49 10.02
CA ILE A 148 -10.90 -16.82 11.02
C ILE A 148 -9.64 -17.64 11.31
N ALA A 149 -9.73 -18.97 11.32
CA ALA A 149 -8.60 -19.86 11.54
C ALA A 149 -7.45 -19.69 10.52
N PHE A 150 -7.72 -19.11 9.34
CA PHE A 150 -6.66 -18.75 8.39
C PHE A 150 -5.70 -17.70 8.94
N PHE A 151 -6.22 -16.79 9.77
CA PHE A 151 -5.43 -15.73 10.40
C PHE A 151 -4.82 -16.17 11.75
N GLU A 152 -5.14 -17.36 12.22
CA GLU A 152 -4.68 -17.92 13.51
C GLU A 152 -3.57 -18.95 13.32
N SER A 153 -3.29 -19.33 12.08
CA SER A 153 -2.23 -20.28 11.72
C SER A 153 -0.91 -19.56 11.46
#